data_39022693fbfefaab7d323cb1302dd8c5
#
_entry.id   39022693fbfefaab7d323cb1302dd8c5
#
_cell.length_a   1.000
_cell.length_b   1.000
_cell.length_c   1.000
_cell.angle_alpha   90.00
_cell.angle_beta   90.00
_cell.angle_gamma   90.00
#
_symmetry.space_group_name_H-M   'P 1'
#
loop_
_entity.id
_entity.type
_entity.pdbx_description
1 polymer ?
#
loop_
_entity_poly.entity_id
_entity_poly.type
_entity_poly.pdbx_seq_one_letter_code
_entity_poly.pdbx_strand_id
1 'polypeptide(L)'
;MKPDIHTLSDSLLWKRFLEGDSSAYTQIYNRTVQDLFRFGLLYTSDKELIKDCIHDVFVKIHMNRAKLAPTDNIAAHLTVALKNTLFNALKKTTDSLSFDEIGEREETVDESPSTPETIYINNEQEKQVQATVHTMMSVLTDRQREIIYYRYIKEMSIDEISKVTDMNNQSVSNSIQRALGRIRDLFKRK
;
A
#
# COMPACT_ATOMS: atom_id res chain seq x y z
N MET A 1 16.25 -30.63 9.95
CA MET A 1 14.84 -30.14 9.95
C MET A 1 14.86 -28.74 9.31
N LYS A 2 14.27 -28.57 8.13
CA LYS A 2 14.19 -27.22 7.53
C LYS A 2 13.22 -26.39 8.38
N PRO A 3 13.56 -25.16 8.77
CA PRO A 3 12.64 -24.32 9.51
C PRO A 3 11.35 -24.11 8.69
N ASP A 4 10.21 -24.10 9.38
CA ASP A 4 8.92 -23.85 8.75
C ASP A 4 8.96 -22.47 8.09
N ILE A 5 8.66 -22.42 6.80
CA ILE A 5 8.72 -21.18 6.01
C ILE A 5 7.79 -20.08 6.56
N HIS A 6 6.75 -20.50 7.30
CA HIS A 6 5.78 -19.57 7.91
C HIS A 6 6.35 -18.78 9.10
N THR A 7 7.45 -19.25 9.71
CA THR A 7 8.09 -18.64 10.90
C THR A 7 9.38 -17.87 10.55
N LEU A 8 9.76 -17.82 9.28
CA LEU A 8 10.99 -17.15 8.87
C LEU A 8 10.89 -15.63 9.08
N SER A 9 11.99 -15.03 9.55
CA SER A 9 12.16 -13.58 9.57
C SER A 9 12.15 -13.01 8.15
N ASP A 10 11.79 -11.75 8.00
CA ASP A 10 11.77 -11.06 6.70
C ASP A 10 13.13 -11.12 6.01
N SER A 11 14.21 -10.88 6.75
CA SER A 11 15.58 -10.95 6.20
C SER A 11 15.90 -12.33 5.60
N LEU A 12 15.56 -13.42 6.30
CA LEU A 12 15.81 -14.77 5.81
C LEU A 12 14.87 -15.14 4.67
N LEU A 13 13.61 -14.75 4.75
CA LEU A 13 12.61 -14.99 3.71
C LEU A 13 13.00 -14.26 2.41
N TRP A 14 13.42 -12.99 2.51
CA TRP A 14 13.88 -12.21 1.37
C TRP A 14 15.15 -12.80 0.76
N LYS A 15 16.12 -13.22 1.58
CA LYS A 15 17.33 -13.89 1.10
C LYS A 15 16.99 -15.12 0.26
N ARG A 16 16.10 -16.00 0.75
CA ARG A 16 15.67 -17.19 0.01
C ARG A 16 14.98 -16.83 -1.32
N PHE A 17 14.17 -15.79 -1.32
CA PHE A 17 13.55 -15.27 -2.55
C PHE A 17 14.62 -14.81 -3.56
N LEU A 18 15.64 -14.06 -3.12
CA LEU A 18 16.74 -13.62 -3.99
C LEU A 18 17.52 -14.80 -4.58
N GLU A 19 17.66 -15.90 -3.82
CA GLU A 19 18.27 -17.16 -4.26
C GLU A 19 17.38 -17.97 -5.23
N GLY A 20 16.15 -17.53 -5.48
CA GLY A 20 15.22 -18.13 -6.45
C GLY A 20 14.24 -19.14 -5.85
N ASP A 21 14.08 -19.19 -4.53
CA ASP A 21 13.10 -20.06 -3.87
C ASP A 21 11.67 -19.56 -4.15
N SER A 22 10.92 -20.30 -4.98
CA SER A 22 9.55 -19.97 -5.33
C SER A 22 8.59 -20.05 -4.15
N SER A 23 8.88 -20.87 -3.15
CA SER A 23 8.06 -20.96 -1.94
C SER A 23 8.22 -19.70 -1.08
N ALA A 24 9.42 -19.12 -1.04
CA ALA A 24 9.67 -17.84 -0.39
C ALA A 24 8.91 -16.70 -1.09
N TYR A 25 8.88 -16.68 -2.43
CA TYR A 25 8.10 -15.70 -3.19
C TYR A 25 6.60 -15.79 -2.86
N THR A 26 6.03 -17.00 -2.89
CA THR A 26 4.62 -17.22 -2.53
C THR A 26 4.32 -16.76 -1.09
N GLN A 27 5.23 -17.02 -0.16
CA GLN A 27 5.07 -16.61 1.23
C GLN A 27 5.13 -15.07 1.40
N ILE A 28 6.01 -14.39 0.65
CA ILE A 28 6.07 -12.92 0.61
C ILE A 28 4.74 -12.37 0.12
N TYR A 29 4.21 -12.91 -0.99
CA TYR A 29 2.92 -12.50 -1.53
C TYR A 29 1.80 -12.65 -0.48
N ASN A 30 1.64 -13.84 0.09
CA ASN A 30 0.58 -14.13 1.06
C ASN A 30 0.65 -13.26 2.32
N ARG A 31 1.87 -12.90 2.78
CA ARG A 31 2.04 -12.03 3.95
C ARG A 31 1.73 -10.56 3.69
N THR A 32 1.86 -10.11 2.45
CA THR A 32 1.90 -8.67 2.19
C THR A 32 0.76 -8.17 1.30
N VAL A 33 0.13 -9.02 0.49
CA VAL A 33 -0.86 -8.60 -0.52
C VAL A 33 -2.03 -7.81 0.07
N GLN A 34 -2.56 -8.25 1.22
CA GLN A 34 -3.69 -7.57 1.88
C GLN A 34 -3.31 -6.19 2.39
N ASP A 35 -2.13 -6.09 2.98
CA ASP A 35 -1.61 -4.83 3.50
C ASP A 35 -1.29 -3.83 2.37
N LEU A 36 -0.76 -4.34 1.26
CA LEU A 36 -0.53 -3.53 0.05
C LEU A 36 -1.85 -3.03 -0.54
N PHE A 37 -2.87 -3.88 -0.58
CA PHE A 37 -4.19 -3.49 -1.05
C PHE A 37 -4.81 -2.38 -0.16
N ARG A 38 -4.77 -2.56 1.18
CA ARG A 38 -5.22 -1.52 2.14
C ARG A 38 -4.43 -0.22 1.98
N PHE A 39 -3.13 -0.31 1.73
CA PHE A 39 -2.31 0.87 1.44
C PHE A 39 -2.75 1.58 0.16
N GLY A 40 -3.04 0.82 -0.91
CA GLY A 40 -3.53 1.37 -2.18
C GLY A 40 -4.84 2.16 -2.00
N LEU A 41 -5.77 1.67 -1.17
CA LEU A 41 -7.03 2.35 -0.86
C LEU A 41 -6.86 3.73 -0.18
N LEU A 42 -5.68 4.06 0.34
CA LEU A 42 -5.39 5.41 0.85
C LEU A 42 -5.22 6.45 -0.28
N TYR A 43 -5.01 6.01 -1.51
CA TYR A 43 -4.70 6.87 -2.67
C TYR A 43 -5.78 6.86 -3.73
N THR A 44 -6.51 5.76 -3.89
CA THR A 44 -7.58 5.62 -4.86
C THR A 44 -8.66 4.64 -4.38
N SER A 45 -9.90 4.84 -4.83
CA SER A 45 -11.00 3.88 -4.63
C SER A 45 -11.07 2.82 -5.74
N ASP A 46 -10.30 2.99 -6.82
CA ASP A 46 -10.25 2.05 -7.94
C ASP A 46 -9.49 0.78 -7.51
N LYS A 47 -10.27 -0.26 -7.19
CA LYS A 47 -9.75 -1.53 -6.69
C LYS A 47 -9.00 -2.31 -7.75
N GLU A 48 -9.44 -2.25 -9.01
CA GLU A 48 -8.78 -2.94 -10.11
C GLU A 48 -7.42 -2.32 -10.39
N LEU A 49 -7.33 -0.99 -10.43
CA LEU A 49 -6.06 -0.30 -10.54
C LEU A 49 -5.09 -0.69 -9.42
N ILE A 50 -5.58 -0.84 -8.18
CA ILE A 50 -4.74 -1.27 -7.06
C ILE A 50 -4.22 -2.69 -7.29
N LYS A 51 -5.09 -3.63 -7.69
CA LYS A 51 -4.71 -5.03 -7.97
C LYS A 51 -3.67 -5.11 -9.09
N ASP A 52 -3.88 -4.39 -10.17
CA ASP A 52 -2.94 -4.32 -11.30
C ASP A 52 -1.58 -3.77 -10.87
N CYS A 53 -1.58 -2.71 -10.07
CA CYS A 53 -0.34 -2.15 -9.53
C CYS A 53 0.39 -3.12 -8.59
N ILE A 54 -0.34 -3.86 -7.76
CA ILE A 54 0.24 -4.91 -6.91
C ILE A 54 0.84 -6.01 -7.78
N HIS A 55 0.11 -6.51 -8.79
CA HIS A 55 0.60 -7.50 -9.72
C HIS A 55 1.89 -7.04 -10.40
N ASP A 56 1.92 -5.83 -10.91
CA ASP A 56 3.10 -5.23 -11.54
C ASP A 56 4.30 -5.18 -10.59
N VAL A 57 4.09 -4.84 -9.33
CA VAL A 57 5.15 -4.83 -8.32
C VAL A 57 5.72 -6.23 -8.14
N PHE A 58 4.88 -7.26 -7.98
CA PHE A 58 5.32 -8.64 -7.80
C PHE A 58 6.02 -9.19 -9.04
N VAL A 59 5.52 -8.90 -10.24
CA VAL A 59 6.21 -9.25 -11.50
C VAL A 59 7.58 -8.59 -11.56
N LYS A 60 7.67 -7.28 -11.28
CA LYS A 60 8.95 -6.53 -11.33
C LYS A 60 9.98 -7.07 -10.34
N ILE A 61 9.59 -7.35 -9.08
CA ILE A 61 10.54 -7.90 -8.11
C ILE A 61 10.99 -9.31 -8.51
N HIS A 62 10.09 -10.13 -9.05
CA HIS A 62 10.43 -11.47 -9.53
C HIS A 62 11.43 -11.43 -10.68
N MET A 63 11.18 -10.61 -11.69
CA MET A 63 12.04 -10.46 -12.86
C MET A 63 13.42 -9.86 -12.53
N ASN A 64 13.46 -8.95 -11.57
CA ASN A 64 14.68 -8.24 -11.19
C ASN A 64 15.36 -8.79 -9.93
N ARG A 65 14.93 -9.95 -9.41
CA ARG A 65 15.36 -10.48 -8.10
C ARG A 65 16.88 -10.48 -7.89
N ALA A 66 17.64 -10.80 -8.95
CA ALA A 66 19.11 -10.87 -8.87
C ALA A 66 19.78 -9.48 -8.67
N LYS A 67 19.04 -8.39 -8.89
CA LYS A 67 19.53 -7.00 -8.76
C LYS A 67 18.99 -6.32 -7.49
N LEU A 68 18.08 -6.96 -6.77
CA LEU A 68 17.48 -6.36 -5.58
C LEU A 68 18.44 -6.41 -4.40
N ALA A 69 18.48 -5.35 -3.64
CA ALA A 69 19.24 -5.29 -2.40
C ALA A 69 18.58 -6.16 -1.31
N PRO A 70 19.36 -6.70 -0.37
CA PRO A 70 18.83 -7.32 0.84
C PRO A 70 17.94 -6.34 1.63
N THR A 71 16.88 -6.86 2.24
CA THR A 71 16.03 -6.08 3.16
C THR A 71 15.64 -6.93 4.37
N ASP A 72 15.46 -6.28 5.50
CA ASP A 72 14.93 -6.83 6.74
C ASP A 72 13.46 -6.41 6.98
N ASN A 73 12.90 -5.60 6.08
CA ASN A 73 11.52 -5.12 6.12
C ASN A 73 10.88 -5.22 4.73
N ILE A 74 10.35 -6.41 4.41
CA ILE A 74 9.73 -6.70 3.12
C ILE A 74 8.51 -5.81 2.89
N ALA A 75 7.66 -5.64 3.90
CA ALA A 75 6.45 -4.85 3.79
C ALA A 75 6.73 -3.40 3.42
N ALA A 76 7.72 -2.77 4.06
CA ALA A 76 8.13 -1.40 3.74
C ALA A 76 8.69 -1.29 2.31
N HIS A 77 9.55 -2.24 1.91
CA HIS A 77 10.11 -2.28 0.55
C HIS A 77 9.01 -2.34 -0.51
N LEU A 78 8.06 -3.25 -0.36
CA LEU A 78 6.95 -3.43 -1.30
C LEU A 78 5.96 -2.26 -1.27
N THR A 79 5.71 -1.66 -0.11
CA THR A 79 4.86 -0.47 0.02
C THR A 79 5.42 0.72 -0.77
N VAL A 80 6.74 0.96 -0.71
CA VAL A 80 7.40 1.99 -1.52
C VAL A 80 7.28 1.68 -3.02
N ALA A 81 7.49 0.42 -3.42
CA ALA A 81 7.35 0.00 -4.81
C ALA A 81 5.92 0.20 -5.32
N LEU A 82 4.91 -0.20 -4.54
CA LEU A 82 3.50 -0.01 -4.87
C LEU A 82 3.15 1.48 -4.98
N LYS A 83 3.57 2.31 -4.02
CA LYS A 83 3.35 3.75 -4.08
C LYS A 83 3.83 4.33 -5.42
N ASN A 84 5.07 4.04 -5.79
CA ASN A 84 5.64 4.55 -7.03
C ASN A 84 4.87 4.06 -8.28
N THR A 85 4.43 2.80 -8.28
CA THR A 85 3.64 2.24 -9.39
C THR A 85 2.26 2.89 -9.47
N LEU A 86 1.56 3.06 -8.34
CA LEU A 86 0.26 3.75 -8.26
C LEU A 86 0.35 5.22 -8.73
N PHE A 87 1.35 5.97 -8.25
CA PHE A 87 1.51 7.37 -8.66
C PHE A 87 1.74 7.50 -10.16
N ASN A 88 2.54 6.61 -10.74
CA ASN A 88 2.77 6.60 -12.18
C ASN A 88 1.49 6.25 -12.96
N ALA A 89 0.68 5.32 -12.46
CA ALA A 89 -0.60 4.96 -13.08
C ALA A 89 -1.61 6.11 -12.99
N LEU A 90 -1.79 6.69 -11.80
CA LEU A 90 -2.70 7.82 -11.58
C LEU A 90 -2.31 9.06 -12.41
N LYS A 91 -1.01 9.34 -12.54
CA LYS A 91 -0.53 10.44 -13.37
C LYS A 91 -0.86 10.22 -14.85
N LYS A 92 -0.65 9.01 -15.37
CA LYS A 92 -1.02 8.68 -16.77
C LYS A 92 -2.51 8.87 -17.02
N THR A 93 -3.37 8.50 -16.06
CA THR A 93 -4.82 8.70 -16.18
C THR A 93 -5.17 10.18 -16.22
N THR A 94 -4.51 11.03 -15.41
CA THR A 94 -4.74 12.48 -15.39
C THR A 94 -4.23 13.14 -16.69
N ASP A 95 -3.08 12.74 -17.19
CA ASP A 95 -2.51 13.27 -18.44
C ASP A 95 -3.34 12.83 -19.66
N SER A 96 -4.00 11.66 -19.61
CA SER A 96 -4.91 11.19 -20.67
C SER A 96 -6.25 11.93 -20.67
N LEU A 97 -6.73 12.39 -19.50
CA LEU A 97 -7.99 13.15 -19.37
C LEU A 97 -7.87 14.59 -19.87
N SER A 98 -6.66 15.10 -20.13
CA SER A 98 -6.46 16.40 -20.75
C SER A 98 -6.62 16.40 -22.28
N PHE A 99 -6.92 15.26 -22.91
CA PHE A 99 -7.00 15.16 -24.37
C PHE A 99 -8.31 14.60 -24.95
N ASP A 100 -9.23 14.07 -24.13
CA ASP A 100 -10.56 13.68 -24.66
C ASP A 100 -11.64 13.71 -23.57
N GLU A 101 -12.77 14.27 -23.98
CA GLU A 101 -14.08 14.45 -23.40
C GLU A 101 -14.52 13.53 -22.24
N ILE A 102 -15.18 14.18 -21.27
CA ILE A 102 -15.98 13.66 -20.18
C ILE A 102 -16.98 12.61 -20.71
N GLY A 103 -16.63 11.36 -20.60
CA GLY A 103 -17.56 10.24 -20.73
C GLY A 103 -17.86 9.68 -19.33
N GLU A 104 -19.13 9.80 -18.93
CA GLU A 104 -19.66 9.15 -17.74
C GLU A 104 -19.39 7.65 -17.83
N ARG A 105 -18.54 7.11 -16.96
CA ARG A 105 -18.42 5.65 -16.78
C ARG A 105 -19.46 5.22 -15.77
N GLU A 106 -20.50 4.57 -16.25
CA GLU A 106 -21.39 3.77 -15.44
C GLU A 106 -20.59 2.71 -14.68
N GLU A 107 -20.82 2.64 -13.37
CA GLU A 107 -20.35 1.54 -12.52
C GLU A 107 -21.06 0.25 -12.92
N THR A 108 -20.46 -0.56 -13.77
CA THR A 108 -20.89 -1.92 -13.97
C THR A 108 -20.39 -2.77 -12.82
N VAL A 109 -21.32 -3.20 -11.97
CA VAL A 109 -21.08 -4.20 -10.94
C VAL A 109 -20.91 -5.55 -11.65
N ASP A 110 -19.68 -5.99 -11.83
CA ASP A 110 -19.40 -7.32 -12.37
C ASP A 110 -19.35 -8.31 -11.20
N GLU A 111 -20.41 -9.15 -11.12
CA GLU A 111 -20.48 -10.28 -10.20
C GLU A 111 -19.67 -11.45 -10.79
N SER A 112 -18.37 -11.48 -10.52
CA SER A 112 -17.53 -12.64 -10.82
C SER A 112 -17.25 -13.47 -9.58
N PRO A 113 -17.14 -14.81 -9.67
CA PRO A 113 -17.17 -15.71 -8.52
C PRO A 113 -15.96 -15.51 -7.60
N SER A 114 -16.28 -15.53 -6.32
CA SER A 114 -15.42 -15.29 -5.17
C SER A 114 -14.11 -16.10 -5.15
N THR A 115 -13.02 -15.42 -5.41
CA THR A 115 -11.71 -15.80 -4.89
C THR A 115 -11.58 -15.34 -3.42
N PRO A 116 -10.67 -15.93 -2.59
CA PRO A 116 -10.49 -15.50 -1.20
C PRO A 116 -10.26 -14.01 -1.00
N GLU A 117 -9.96 -13.28 -2.06
CA GLU A 117 -9.79 -11.82 -2.13
C GLU A 117 -11.12 -11.05 -2.09
N THR A 118 -12.25 -11.68 -2.38
CA THR A 118 -13.60 -11.07 -2.41
C THR A 118 -14.30 -11.03 -1.05
N ILE A 119 -13.68 -11.51 0.03
CA ILE A 119 -14.24 -11.45 1.40
C ILE A 119 -14.23 -10.02 1.97
N TYR A 120 -13.67 -9.07 1.23
CA TYR A 120 -13.48 -7.70 1.69
C TYR A 120 -14.59 -6.78 1.26
N ILE A 121 -15.70 -6.67 1.89
CA ILE A 121 -16.64 -5.55 1.75
C ILE A 121 -18.00 -5.96 1.15
N ASN A 122 -18.79 -6.62 1.97
CA ASN A 122 -20.23 -6.68 1.75
C ASN A 122 -21.03 -6.06 2.90
N ASN A 123 -20.44 -5.18 3.71
CA ASN A 123 -21.15 -4.55 4.81
C ASN A 123 -21.20 -3.02 4.60
N GLU A 124 -22.38 -2.45 4.64
CA GLU A 124 -22.63 -1.01 4.45
C GLU A 124 -21.84 -0.15 5.46
N GLN A 125 -21.61 -0.69 6.66
CA GLN A 125 -20.75 -0.07 7.68
C GLN A 125 -19.29 0.00 7.25
N GLU A 126 -18.76 -1.01 6.56
CA GLU A 126 -17.39 -1.00 6.06
C GLU A 126 -17.19 0.02 4.94
N LYS A 127 -18.20 0.18 4.06
CA LYS A 127 -18.17 1.21 3.01
C LYS A 127 -18.13 2.62 3.64
N GLN A 128 -18.90 2.83 4.70
CA GLN A 128 -18.94 4.12 5.40
C GLN A 128 -17.63 4.42 6.14
N VAL A 129 -17.00 3.42 6.76
CA VAL A 129 -15.68 3.53 7.38
C VAL A 129 -14.62 3.83 6.31
N GLN A 130 -14.64 3.14 5.18
CA GLN A 130 -13.71 3.39 4.08
C GLN A 130 -13.84 4.80 3.49
N ALA A 131 -15.07 5.26 3.25
CA ALA A 131 -15.32 6.62 2.80
C ALA A 131 -14.78 7.66 3.80
N THR A 132 -14.95 7.40 5.09
CA THR A 132 -14.42 8.26 6.16
C THR A 132 -12.89 8.27 6.15
N VAL A 133 -12.25 7.11 6.07
CA VAL A 133 -10.80 6.99 5.99
C VAL A 133 -10.26 7.68 4.73
N HIS A 134 -10.90 7.48 3.58
CA HIS A 134 -10.51 8.16 2.35
C HIS A 134 -10.59 9.70 2.50
N THR A 135 -11.67 10.21 3.10
CA THR A 135 -11.83 11.64 3.39
C THR A 135 -10.76 12.16 4.35
N MET A 136 -10.40 11.40 5.39
CA MET A 136 -9.30 11.76 6.28
C MET A 136 -7.95 11.81 5.56
N MET A 137 -7.73 10.87 4.65
CA MET A 137 -6.46 10.79 3.91
C MET A 137 -6.36 11.84 2.80
N SER A 138 -7.49 12.30 2.22
CA SER A 138 -7.49 13.30 1.16
C SER A 138 -6.95 14.67 1.58
N VAL A 139 -7.06 15.03 2.87
CA VAL A 139 -6.51 16.30 3.40
C VAL A 139 -5.02 16.23 3.72
N LEU A 140 -4.42 15.06 3.62
CA LEU A 140 -3.02 14.83 3.91
C LEU A 140 -2.17 14.91 2.63
N THR A 141 -0.92 15.36 2.76
CA THR A 141 0.06 15.17 1.69
C THR A 141 0.45 13.69 1.60
N ASP A 142 0.97 13.27 0.44
CA ASP A 142 1.38 11.87 0.23
C ASP A 142 2.37 11.38 1.30
N ARG A 143 3.30 12.25 1.67
CA ARG A 143 4.27 11.95 2.74
C ARG A 143 3.61 11.80 4.11
N GLN A 144 2.60 12.60 4.40
CA GLN A 144 1.84 12.49 5.65
C GLN A 144 0.99 11.21 5.67
N ARG A 145 0.34 10.83 4.56
CA ARG A 145 -0.41 9.56 4.45
C ARG A 145 0.50 8.37 4.74
N GLU A 146 1.66 8.34 4.12
CA GLU A 146 2.66 7.28 4.30
C GLU A 146 3.08 7.15 5.77
N ILE A 147 3.43 8.26 6.42
CA ILE A 147 3.86 8.28 7.82
C ILE A 147 2.71 7.86 8.75
N ILE A 148 1.48 8.32 8.52
CA ILE A 148 0.30 7.91 9.29
C ILE A 148 0.02 6.43 9.11
N TYR A 149 0.14 5.89 7.89
CA TYR A 149 0.01 4.47 7.62
C TYR A 149 1.03 3.65 8.41
N TYR A 150 2.32 4.00 8.32
CA TYR A 150 3.37 3.29 9.08
C TYR A 150 3.13 3.36 10.58
N ARG A 151 2.73 4.53 11.10
CA ARG A 151 2.55 4.71 12.54
C ARG A 151 1.35 3.98 13.11
N TYR A 152 0.19 4.02 12.43
CA TYR A 152 -1.10 3.57 13.00
C TYR A 152 -1.62 2.26 12.42
N ILE A 153 -1.20 1.89 11.21
CA ILE A 153 -1.62 0.62 10.59
C ILE A 153 -0.53 -0.43 10.73
N LYS A 154 0.75 -0.03 10.61
CA LYS A 154 1.89 -0.92 10.78
C LYS A 154 2.51 -0.87 12.18
N GLU A 155 2.00 0.00 13.05
CA GLU A 155 2.44 0.16 14.43
C GLU A 155 3.96 0.41 14.59
N MET A 156 4.59 0.94 13.55
CA MET A 156 6.02 1.20 13.54
C MET A 156 6.38 2.32 14.53
N SER A 157 7.55 2.19 15.16
CA SER A 157 8.15 3.24 15.96
C SER A 157 8.62 4.40 15.09
N ILE A 158 8.88 5.57 15.72
CA ILE A 158 9.42 6.74 15.01
C ILE A 158 10.78 6.42 14.39
N ASP A 159 11.62 5.64 15.08
CA ASP A 159 12.94 5.24 14.57
C ASP A 159 12.84 4.34 13.32
N GLU A 160 11.90 3.40 13.29
CA GLU A 160 11.66 2.56 12.13
C GLU A 160 11.12 3.38 10.96
N ILE A 161 10.16 4.28 11.20
CA ILE A 161 9.62 5.18 10.19
C ILE A 161 10.71 6.09 9.63
N SER A 162 11.58 6.61 10.50
CA SER A 162 12.74 7.43 10.13
C SER A 162 13.65 6.72 9.12
N LYS A 163 13.99 5.46 9.39
CA LYS A 163 14.81 4.62 8.50
C LYS A 163 14.14 4.35 7.15
N VAL A 164 12.86 3.98 7.17
CA VAL A 164 12.12 3.64 5.94
C VAL A 164 11.85 4.86 5.07
N THR A 165 11.69 6.02 5.69
CA THR A 165 11.33 7.27 4.99
C THR A 165 12.52 8.18 4.70
N ASP A 166 13.73 7.80 5.14
CA ASP A 166 14.94 8.62 5.07
C ASP A 166 14.73 10.03 5.65
N MET A 167 14.06 10.10 6.81
CA MET A 167 13.79 11.32 7.55
C MET A 167 14.38 11.21 8.94
N ASN A 168 14.76 12.33 9.57
CA ASN A 168 15.11 12.29 10.98
C ASN A 168 13.86 12.17 11.87
N ASN A 169 14.04 11.66 13.11
CA ASN A 169 12.96 11.40 14.06
C ASN A 169 12.10 12.63 14.36
N GLN A 170 12.73 13.80 14.48
CA GLN A 170 12.01 15.06 14.71
C GLN A 170 11.10 15.42 13.56
N SER A 171 11.55 15.23 12.32
CA SER A 171 10.75 15.47 11.11
C SER A 171 9.58 14.50 11.00
N VAL A 172 9.76 13.23 11.35
CA VAL A 172 8.69 12.24 11.43
C VAL A 172 7.65 12.67 12.47
N SER A 173 8.08 12.99 13.70
CA SER A 173 7.20 13.45 14.78
C SER A 173 6.39 14.69 14.38
N ASN A 174 7.06 15.69 13.81
CA ASN A 174 6.41 16.91 13.33
C ASN A 174 5.40 16.63 12.21
N SER A 175 5.72 15.69 11.32
CA SER A 175 4.83 15.29 10.24
C SER A 175 3.57 14.61 10.78
N ILE A 176 3.70 13.72 11.77
CA ILE A 176 2.57 13.09 12.46
C ILE A 176 1.67 14.15 13.10
N GLN A 177 2.25 15.07 13.86
CA GLN A 177 1.48 16.14 14.53
C GLN A 177 0.71 17.01 13.53
N ARG A 178 1.34 17.42 12.43
CA ARG A 178 0.70 18.21 11.37
C ARG A 178 -0.42 17.43 10.67
N ALA A 179 -0.21 16.13 10.41
CA ALA A 179 -1.22 15.27 9.81
C ALA A 179 -2.44 15.12 10.72
N LEU A 180 -2.24 14.82 12.01
CA LEU A 180 -3.32 14.72 12.99
C LEU A 180 -4.05 16.07 13.16
N GLY A 181 -3.33 17.19 13.11
CA GLY A 181 -3.91 18.53 13.12
C GLY A 181 -4.88 18.73 11.95
N ARG A 182 -4.47 18.41 10.71
CA ARG A 182 -5.32 18.52 9.52
C ARG A 182 -6.56 17.64 9.60
N ILE A 183 -6.40 16.38 10.05
CA ILE A 183 -7.53 15.46 10.25
C ILE A 183 -8.50 16.04 11.29
N ARG A 184 -8.01 16.51 12.43
CA ARG A 184 -8.85 17.11 13.47
C ARG A 184 -9.61 18.34 12.97
N ASP A 185 -8.98 19.18 12.18
CA ASP A 185 -9.61 20.40 11.63
C ASP A 185 -10.71 20.07 10.61
N LEU A 186 -10.62 18.95 9.90
CA LEU A 186 -11.67 18.41 9.04
C LEU A 186 -12.97 18.14 9.82
N PHE A 187 -12.87 17.59 11.06
CA PHE A 187 -14.04 17.26 11.89
C PHE A 187 -14.58 18.44 12.69
N LYS A 188 -13.80 19.51 12.89
CA LYS A 188 -14.28 20.73 13.55
C LYS A 188 -15.12 21.62 12.63
N ARG A 189 -15.04 21.42 11.31
CA ARG A 189 -15.76 22.23 10.30
C ARG A 189 -17.14 21.63 9.96
N LYS A 190 -17.52 20.52 10.56
CA LYS A 190 -18.88 19.97 10.52
C LYS A 190 -19.65 20.35 11.80
#